data_9a7005ff4b72930d281352347da3d4e3
#
_entry.id   9a7005ff4b72930d281352347da3d4e3
#
_cell.length_a   1.000
_cell.length_b   1.000
_cell.length_c   1.000
_cell.angle_alpha   90.00
_cell.angle_beta   90.00
_cell.angle_gamma   90.00
#
_symmetry.space_group_name_H-M   'P 1'
#
loop_
_entity.id
_entity.type
_entity.pdbx_description
1 polymer ?
#
loop_
_entity_poly.entity_id
_entity_poly.type
_entity_poly.pdbx_seq_one_letter_code
_entity_poly.pdbx_strand_id
1 'polypeptide(L)'
;MSDDEFDLMDELYFVQPYVHLKEQLGWEDEKLLSTLQLLYQKEWIKCLYQPDEEIFSDARILQDGKAYYYLASKKGLMEHNAL
;
A
#
# COMPACT_ATOMS: atom_id res chain seq x y z
N MET A 1 1.10 -9.88 -11.01
CA MET A 1 0.85 -9.53 -9.60
C MET A 1 0.74 -10.81 -8.79
N SER A 2 1.44 -10.92 -7.67
CA SER A 2 1.33 -12.09 -6.80
C SER A 2 0.00 -12.10 -6.06
N ASP A 3 -0.35 -13.26 -5.47
CA ASP A 3 -1.60 -13.36 -4.69
C ASP A 3 -1.60 -12.37 -3.52
N ASP A 4 -0.47 -12.23 -2.83
CA ASP A 4 -0.36 -11.29 -1.72
C ASP A 4 -0.51 -9.85 -2.18
N GLU A 5 0.13 -9.51 -3.29
CA GLU A 5 0.00 -8.16 -3.86
C GLU A 5 -1.45 -7.89 -4.27
N PHE A 6 -2.10 -8.88 -4.88
CA PHE A 6 -3.50 -8.75 -5.29
C PHE A 6 -4.41 -8.51 -4.10
N ASP A 7 -4.24 -9.30 -3.04
CA ASP A 7 -5.06 -9.18 -1.83
C ASP A 7 -4.86 -7.81 -1.16
N LEU A 8 -3.63 -7.33 -1.10
CA LEU A 8 -3.36 -6.01 -0.53
C LEU A 8 -3.94 -4.90 -1.39
N MET A 9 -3.81 -5.00 -2.72
CA MET A 9 -4.38 -4.00 -3.63
C MET A 9 -5.90 -3.92 -3.53
N ASP A 10 -6.58 -5.03 -3.22
CA ASP A 10 -8.04 -5.02 -3.00
C ASP A 10 -8.45 -4.05 -1.89
N GLU A 11 -7.58 -3.84 -0.91
CA GLU A 11 -7.87 -2.96 0.23
C GLU A 11 -7.58 -1.48 -0.07
N LEU A 12 -6.98 -1.17 -1.22
CA LEU A 12 -6.41 0.15 -1.49
C LEU A 12 -7.16 0.98 -2.54
N TYR A 13 -8.40 0.61 -2.85
CA TYR A 13 -9.23 1.41 -3.75
C TYR A 13 -9.59 2.77 -3.14
N PHE A 14 -9.55 2.86 -1.81
CA PHE A 14 -9.72 4.10 -1.06
C PHE A 14 -8.53 4.26 -0.13
N VAL A 15 -8.26 5.49 0.31
CA VAL A 15 -7.18 5.77 1.25
C VAL A 15 -7.41 4.98 2.54
N GLN A 16 -6.39 4.23 2.98
CA GLN A 16 -6.46 3.41 4.18
C GLN A 16 -5.25 3.63 5.07
N PRO A 17 -5.45 3.75 6.39
CA PRO A 17 -4.32 3.77 7.32
C PRO A 17 -3.74 2.35 7.47
N TYR A 18 -2.48 2.27 7.85
CA TYR A 18 -1.79 1.00 8.04
C TYR A 18 -2.56 0.05 8.97
N VAL A 19 -3.11 0.59 10.08
CA VAL A 19 -3.82 -0.24 11.06
C VAL A 19 -5.02 -0.97 10.43
N HIS A 20 -5.72 -0.33 9.51
CA HIS A 20 -6.85 -0.94 8.83
C HIS A 20 -6.39 -2.11 7.94
N LEU A 21 -5.29 -1.91 7.22
CA LEU A 21 -4.73 -2.98 6.38
C LEU A 21 -4.33 -4.18 7.22
N LYS A 22 -3.69 -3.92 8.35
CA LYS A 22 -3.28 -4.97 9.28
C LYS A 22 -4.48 -5.76 9.80
N GLU A 23 -5.55 -5.07 10.17
CA GLU A 23 -6.76 -5.71 10.67
C GLU A 23 -7.46 -6.54 9.60
N GLN A 24 -7.55 -6.01 8.39
CA GLN A 24 -8.26 -6.68 7.30
C GLN A 24 -7.52 -7.91 6.79
N LEU A 25 -6.20 -7.82 6.67
CA LEU A 25 -5.39 -8.91 6.11
C LEU A 25 -4.92 -9.89 7.16
N GLY A 26 -4.77 -9.44 8.40
CA GLY A 26 -4.26 -10.29 9.47
C GLY A 26 -2.81 -10.70 9.31
N TRP A 27 -2.04 -9.97 8.51
CA TRP A 27 -0.63 -10.29 8.25
C TRP A 27 0.27 -9.75 9.36
N GLU A 28 1.42 -10.43 9.55
CA GLU A 28 2.49 -9.89 10.38
C GLU A 28 3.03 -8.59 9.79
N ASP A 29 3.55 -7.71 10.64
CA ASP A 29 4.08 -6.42 10.21
C ASP A 29 5.17 -6.57 9.16
N GLU A 30 6.07 -7.53 9.33
CA GLU A 30 7.15 -7.77 8.37
C GLU A 30 6.61 -8.05 6.98
N LYS A 31 5.62 -8.93 6.87
CA LYS A 31 5.01 -9.26 5.59
C LYS A 31 4.28 -8.06 4.98
N LEU A 32 3.50 -7.35 5.80
CA LEU A 32 2.72 -6.21 5.31
C LEU A 32 3.62 -5.09 4.85
N LEU A 33 4.62 -4.71 5.65
CA LEU A 33 5.54 -3.64 5.28
C LEU A 33 6.37 -3.99 4.04
N SER A 34 6.86 -5.23 3.94
CA SER A 34 7.66 -5.63 2.78
C SER A 34 6.82 -5.68 1.51
N THR A 35 5.57 -6.12 1.60
CA THR A 35 4.68 -6.13 0.43
C THR A 35 4.32 -4.70 0.00
N LEU A 36 4.04 -3.81 0.96
CA LEU A 36 3.82 -2.39 0.67
C LEU A 36 5.04 -1.77 -0.02
N GLN A 37 6.24 -2.11 0.45
CA GLN A 37 7.48 -1.62 -0.14
C GLN A 37 7.62 -2.06 -1.60
N LEU A 38 7.32 -3.33 -1.90
CA LEU A 38 7.35 -3.85 -3.27
C LEU A 38 6.36 -3.11 -4.17
N LEU A 39 5.13 -2.91 -3.69
CA LEU A 39 4.12 -2.19 -4.46
C LEU A 39 4.53 -0.74 -4.71
N TYR A 40 5.13 -0.11 -3.72
CA TYR A 40 5.62 1.26 -3.85
C TYR A 40 6.74 1.36 -4.89
N GLN A 41 7.67 0.41 -4.88
CA GLN A 41 8.77 0.37 -5.85
C GLN A 41 8.25 0.18 -7.29
N LYS A 42 7.16 -0.55 -7.45
CA LYS A 42 6.50 -0.75 -8.75
C LYS A 42 5.64 0.44 -9.15
N GLU A 43 5.49 1.43 -8.29
CA GLU A 43 4.64 2.61 -8.49
C GLU A 43 3.16 2.24 -8.57
N TRP A 44 2.77 1.13 -7.94
CA TRP A 44 1.39 0.68 -7.92
C TRP A 44 0.59 1.25 -6.76
N ILE A 45 1.26 1.84 -5.77
CA ILE A 45 0.59 2.51 -4.64
C ILE A 45 1.24 3.87 -4.37
N LYS A 46 0.48 4.70 -3.67
CA LYS A 46 0.94 5.99 -3.14
C LYS A 46 0.99 5.89 -1.62
N CYS A 47 1.93 6.62 -1.02
CA CYS A 47 2.03 6.77 0.43
C CYS A 47 1.63 8.18 0.80
N LEU A 48 0.93 8.34 1.92
CA LEU A 48 0.45 9.64 2.38
C LEU A 48 0.73 9.79 3.88
N TYR A 49 1.07 11.02 4.29
CA TYR A 49 1.18 11.35 5.73
C TYR A 49 -0.20 11.48 6.38
N GLN A 50 -1.15 12.02 5.63
CA GLN A 50 -2.54 12.24 6.00
C GLN A 50 -3.39 11.85 4.80
N PRO A 51 -4.71 11.62 4.95
CA PRO A 51 -5.54 11.24 3.81
C PRO A 51 -5.50 12.22 2.63
N ASP A 52 -5.12 13.47 2.88
CA ASP A 52 -5.05 14.52 1.86
C ASP A 52 -3.62 15.05 1.64
N GLU A 53 -2.59 14.34 2.14
CA GLU A 53 -1.21 14.82 2.05
C GLU A 53 -0.30 13.70 1.53
N GLU A 54 -0.10 13.67 0.22
CA GLU A 54 0.71 12.64 -0.43
C GLU A 54 2.20 12.86 -0.22
N ILE A 55 2.94 11.75 -0.08
CA ILE A 55 4.41 11.77 -0.03
C ILE A 55 4.89 11.52 -1.44
N PHE A 56 5.49 12.53 -2.09
CA PHE A 56 5.90 12.43 -3.48
C PHE A 56 7.28 11.81 -3.69
N SER A 57 8.12 11.81 -2.66
CA SER A 57 9.44 11.20 -2.75
C SER A 57 9.90 10.76 -1.37
N ASP A 58 10.81 9.79 -1.34
CA ASP A 58 11.50 9.35 -0.13
C ASP A 58 10.57 8.78 0.96
N ALA A 59 9.47 8.15 0.57
CA ALA A 59 8.65 7.43 1.54
C ALA A 59 9.50 6.29 2.13
N ARG A 60 9.53 6.20 3.46
CA ARG A 60 10.35 5.24 4.20
C ARG A 60 9.46 4.17 4.81
N ILE A 61 8.91 3.30 3.96
CA ILE A 61 7.89 2.34 4.38
C ILE A 61 8.42 1.39 5.45
N LEU A 62 9.62 0.84 5.27
CA LEU A 62 10.15 -0.14 6.22
C LEU A 62 10.42 0.48 7.59
N GLN A 63 10.72 1.78 7.65
CA GLN A 63 11.00 2.50 8.90
C GLN A 63 9.76 3.17 9.48
N ASP A 64 8.95 3.83 8.63
CA ASP A 64 7.87 4.71 9.09
C ASP A 64 6.49 4.27 8.60
N GLY A 65 6.40 3.17 7.88
CA GLY A 65 5.18 2.76 7.17
C GLY A 65 3.96 2.55 8.03
N LYS A 66 4.14 2.25 9.32
CA LYS A 66 3.00 2.07 10.24
C LYS A 66 2.25 3.38 10.50
N ALA A 67 2.90 4.52 10.23
CA ALA A 67 2.31 5.84 10.43
C ALA A 67 1.68 6.40 9.15
N TYR A 68 1.85 5.72 8.02
CA TYR A 68 1.39 6.22 6.73
C TYR A 68 -0.03 5.76 6.42
N TYR A 69 -0.66 6.49 5.49
CA TYR A 69 -1.85 6.06 4.77
C TYR A 69 -1.42 5.59 3.38
N TYR A 70 -2.21 4.73 2.77
CA TYR A 70 -1.91 4.12 1.48
C TYR A 70 -3.10 4.17 0.55
N LEU A 71 -2.83 4.24 -0.75
CA LEU A 71 -3.84 4.30 -1.79
C LEU A 71 -3.26 3.70 -3.06
N ALA A 72 -4.05 2.92 -3.79
CA ALA A 72 -3.62 2.43 -5.09
C ALA A 72 -3.41 3.60 -6.04
N SER A 73 -2.32 3.55 -6.83
CA SER A 73 -2.10 4.50 -7.91
C SER A 73 -2.97 4.11 -9.11
N LYS A 74 -3.10 5.01 -10.07
CA LYS A 74 -3.79 4.69 -11.34
C LYS A 74 -3.13 3.47 -12.00
N LYS A 75 -1.81 3.44 -12.04
CA LYS A 75 -1.05 2.32 -12.60
C LYS A 75 -1.38 1.02 -11.86
N GLY A 76 -1.42 1.06 -10.52
CA GLY A 76 -1.74 -0.11 -9.71
C GLY A 76 -3.16 -0.61 -9.96
N LEU A 77 -4.12 0.30 -10.07
CA LEU A 77 -5.50 -0.07 -10.37
C LEU A 77 -5.62 -0.75 -11.73
N MET A 78 -4.90 -0.23 -12.72
CA MET A 78 -4.89 -0.83 -14.07
C MET A 78 -4.30 -2.24 -14.04
N GLU A 79 -3.20 -2.44 -13.32
CA GLU A 79 -2.58 -3.77 -13.19
C GLU A 79 -3.49 -4.73 -12.43
N HIS A 80 -4.14 -4.27 -11.39
CA HIS A 80 -5.06 -5.09 -10.59
C HIS A 80 -6.29 -5.52 -11.39
N ASN A 81 -6.78 -4.65 -12.26
CA ASN A 81 -7.99 -4.92 -13.07
C ASN A 81 -7.69 -5.61 -14.39
N ALA A 82 -6.43 -5.82 -14.74
CA ALA A 82 -6.04 -6.48 -15.99
C ALA A 82 -6.19 -8.00 -15.92
N LEU A 83 -6.52 -8.54 -14.77
CA LEU A 83 -6.60 -9.99 -14.55
C LEU A 83 -7.99 -10.55 -14.85
#